data_018b5142b2367f8d4ed16867364a5050
#
_entry.id   018b5142b2367f8d4ed16867364a5050
#
_cell.length_a   1.000
_cell.length_b   1.000
_cell.length_c   1.000
_cell.angle_alpha   90.00
_cell.angle_beta   90.00
_cell.angle_gamma   90.00
#
_symmetry.space_group_name_H-M   'P 1'
#
loop_
_entity.id
_entity.type
_entity.pdbx_description
1 polymer ?
#
loop_
_entity_poly.entity_id
_entity_poly.type
_entity_poly.pdbx_seq_one_letter_code
_entity_poly.pdbx_strand_id
1 'polypeptide(L)'
;MPMRILITGGAGFLGSHLSKHLLEEDHEVICIDNFFTGNKRNIQALLKNPNFELIDHDVIDPFKLECDQIYNLACPASPVHYQYNAIKTIKTSVMGAINCLGLAKRVNARIFQASTSEVYGDPSVHPQPEAYWGNVNPVGIRSCYDEGKRCAETLFMDYHRQNGVDVRIARIFNTYGPNMCPGDGRVVSNFIVQALKGLDITVYGEGQQTRSFCYCDDLIEGFVRFMNQGETVGPINIGNPSEFTILELAEKVIKMTGSQSKIIHETLPSDDPKQRQPDITQARKVLAWEPKYSLDEGLKPTIAYFDKLLATGESH
;
A
#
# COMPACT_ATOMS: atom_id res chain seq x y z
N MET A 1 21.21 -11.98 -11.54
CA MET A 1 21.82 -10.91 -12.39
C MET A 1 21.12 -9.62 -12.04
N PRO A 2 21.82 -8.48 -11.96
CA PRO A 2 21.19 -7.19 -11.77
C PRO A 2 20.11 -6.96 -12.84
N MET A 3 18.97 -6.42 -12.44
CA MET A 3 17.86 -6.03 -13.32
C MET A 3 17.63 -4.53 -13.18
N ARG A 4 17.07 -3.91 -14.22
CA ARG A 4 16.61 -2.54 -14.19
C ARG A 4 15.12 -2.51 -13.90
N ILE A 5 14.73 -2.03 -12.71
CA ILE A 5 13.38 -2.16 -12.16
C ILE A 5 12.73 -0.79 -12.01
N LEU A 6 11.58 -0.61 -12.64
CA LEU A 6 10.76 0.59 -12.51
C LEU A 6 9.79 0.45 -11.34
N ILE A 7 9.75 1.46 -10.47
CA ILE A 7 8.76 1.60 -9.41
C ILE A 7 7.99 2.91 -9.59
N THR A 8 6.72 2.86 -9.94
CA THR A 8 5.86 4.05 -9.91
C THR A 8 5.33 4.27 -8.50
N GLY A 9 5.30 5.53 -8.04
CA GLY A 9 5.02 5.83 -6.63
C GLY A 9 6.18 5.47 -5.70
N GLY A 10 7.42 5.48 -6.23
CA GLY A 10 8.61 5.03 -5.51
C GLY A 10 9.03 5.90 -4.33
N ALA A 11 8.60 7.17 -4.27
CA ALA A 11 8.81 8.06 -3.11
C ALA A 11 7.68 7.96 -2.05
N GLY A 12 6.66 7.11 -2.30
CA GLY A 12 5.60 6.82 -1.35
C GLY A 12 6.05 5.88 -0.22
N PHE A 13 5.11 5.55 0.68
CA PHE A 13 5.35 4.65 1.79
C PHE A 13 5.95 3.31 1.34
N LEU A 14 5.19 2.49 0.62
CA LEU A 14 5.65 1.16 0.19
C LEU A 14 6.72 1.23 -0.89
N GLY A 15 6.62 2.20 -1.80
CA GLY A 15 7.58 2.38 -2.88
C GLY A 15 9.00 2.63 -2.39
N SER A 16 9.17 3.41 -1.31
CA SER A 16 10.49 3.67 -0.73
C SER A 16 11.10 2.45 -0.05
N HIS A 17 10.29 1.62 0.63
CA HIS A 17 10.75 0.35 1.21
C HIS A 17 11.16 -0.64 0.12
N LEU A 18 10.34 -0.76 -0.93
CA LEU A 18 10.65 -1.64 -2.07
C LEU A 18 11.91 -1.17 -2.80
N SER A 19 12.06 0.14 -3.06
CA SER A 19 13.25 0.71 -3.68
C SER A 19 14.51 0.38 -2.89
N LYS A 20 14.45 0.56 -1.55
CA LYS A 20 15.57 0.22 -0.67
C LYS A 20 15.92 -1.27 -0.76
N HIS A 21 14.93 -2.15 -0.65
CA HIS A 21 15.12 -3.60 -0.69
C HIS A 21 15.76 -4.06 -2.00
N LEU A 22 15.28 -3.57 -3.14
CA LEU A 22 15.81 -3.95 -4.46
C LEU A 22 17.24 -3.43 -4.69
N LEU A 23 17.58 -2.25 -4.16
CA LEU A 23 18.95 -1.73 -4.20
C LEU A 23 19.89 -2.55 -3.30
N GLU A 24 19.43 -3.09 -2.17
CA GLU A 24 20.18 -4.00 -1.31
C GLU A 24 20.41 -5.38 -1.95
N GLU A 25 19.62 -5.74 -2.97
CA GLU A 25 19.80 -6.91 -3.83
C GLU A 25 20.60 -6.62 -5.12
N ASP A 26 21.32 -5.48 -5.17
CA ASP A 26 22.17 -5.04 -6.29
C ASP A 26 21.41 -4.79 -7.61
N HIS A 27 20.10 -4.46 -7.57
CA HIS A 27 19.35 -4.05 -8.75
C HIS A 27 19.50 -2.55 -9.03
N GLU A 28 19.26 -2.15 -10.30
CA GLU A 28 19.05 -0.76 -10.67
C GLU A 28 17.58 -0.39 -10.49
N VAL A 29 17.29 0.68 -9.76
CA VAL A 29 15.93 1.12 -9.46
C VAL A 29 15.64 2.47 -10.10
N ILE A 30 14.60 2.52 -10.93
CA ILE A 30 14.03 3.77 -11.46
C ILE A 30 12.77 4.08 -10.64
N CYS A 31 12.78 5.19 -9.95
CA CYS A 31 11.63 5.71 -9.19
C CYS A 31 10.91 6.77 -10.00
N ILE A 32 9.66 6.54 -10.37
CA ILE A 32 8.76 7.58 -10.91
C ILE A 32 7.79 8.01 -9.82
N ASP A 33 7.75 9.32 -9.53
CA ASP A 33 6.82 9.90 -8.56
C ASP A 33 6.54 11.37 -8.92
N ASN A 34 5.32 11.85 -8.70
CA ASN A 34 4.95 13.27 -8.85
C ASN A 34 4.84 14.00 -7.51
N PHE A 35 5.21 13.33 -6.43
CA PHE A 35 5.19 13.82 -5.04
C PHE A 35 3.82 14.32 -4.54
N PHE A 36 2.72 13.86 -5.12
CA PHE A 36 1.39 14.22 -4.62
C PHE A 36 1.14 13.67 -3.22
N THR A 37 1.52 12.41 -2.96
CA THR A 37 1.51 11.76 -1.63
C THR A 37 2.87 11.21 -1.25
N GLY A 38 3.76 11.03 -2.21
CA GLY A 38 5.17 10.70 -2.01
C GLY A 38 5.95 11.85 -1.37
N ASN A 39 7.03 11.51 -0.68
CA ASN A 39 7.87 12.51 -0.03
C ASN A 39 9.36 12.23 -0.31
N LYS A 40 10.10 13.28 -0.73
CA LYS A 40 11.55 13.17 -1.01
C LYS A 40 12.34 12.66 0.19
N ARG A 41 11.88 12.93 1.42
CA ARG A 41 12.45 12.40 2.66
C ARG A 41 12.55 10.87 2.66
N ASN A 42 11.53 10.18 2.14
CA ASN A 42 11.48 8.72 2.14
C ASN A 42 12.58 8.07 1.28
N ILE A 43 13.07 8.79 0.28
CA ILE A 43 14.09 8.34 -0.67
C ILE A 43 15.42 9.08 -0.55
N GLN A 44 15.55 10.02 0.39
CA GLN A 44 16.74 10.89 0.49
C GLN A 44 18.04 10.11 0.63
N ALA A 45 18.04 9.01 1.39
CA ALA A 45 19.21 8.15 1.54
C ALA A 45 19.53 7.39 0.23
N LEU A 46 18.50 7.07 -0.57
CA LEU A 46 18.63 6.33 -1.82
C LEU A 46 19.20 7.19 -2.95
N LEU A 47 18.97 8.50 -2.94
CA LEU A 47 19.50 9.43 -3.95
C LEU A 47 21.03 9.45 -4.05
N LYS A 48 21.73 8.91 -3.06
CA LYS A 48 23.20 8.78 -3.05
C LYS A 48 23.69 7.47 -3.68
N ASN A 49 22.78 6.52 -3.94
CA ASN A 49 23.13 5.25 -4.56
C ASN A 49 23.22 5.43 -6.09
N PRO A 50 24.33 5.08 -6.73
CA PRO A 50 24.49 5.23 -8.18
C PRO A 50 23.50 4.38 -9.00
N ASN A 51 22.93 3.33 -8.40
CA ASN A 51 21.92 2.47 -9.01
C ASN A 51 20.49 2.97 -8.80
N PHE A 52 20.28 4.17 -8.22
CA PHE A 52 18.97 4.76 -8.01
C PHE A 52 18.76 5.99 -8.89
N GLU A 53 17.76 5.94 -9.77
CA GLU A 53 17.35 7.04 -10.64
C GLU A 53 15.98 7.56 -10.20
N LEU A 54 15.85 8.88 -10.02
CA LEU A 54 14.58 9.54 -9.72
C LEU A 54 14.09 10.33 -10.94
N ILE A 55 12.86 10.05 -11.35
CA ILE A 55 12.15 10.78 -12.42
C ILE A 55 10.91 11.44 -11.82
N ASP A 56 10.87 12.78 -11.79
CA ASP A 56 9.68 13.55 -11.41
C ASP A 56 8.70 13.52 -12.59
N HIS A 57 7.67 12.68 -12.48
CA HIS A 57 6.69 12.51 -13.56
C HIS A 57 5.38 11.97 -13.03
N ASP A 58 4.27 12.38 -13.67
CA ASP A 58 2.94 11.88 -13.39
C ASP A 58 2.58 10.70 -14.29
N VAL A 59 2.24 9.56 -13.69
CA VAL A 59 1.94 8.32 -14.42
C VAL A 59 0.69 8.41 -15.32
N ILE A 60 -0.14 9.45 -15.17
CA ILE A 60 -1.26 9.67 -16.11
C ILE A 60 -0.77 10.14 -17.48
N ASP A 61 0.42 10.71 -17.56
CA ASP A 61 1.05 11.12 -18.79
C ASP A 61 1.93 9.99 -19.34
N PRO A 62 1.98 9.79 -20.67
CA PRO A 62 2.79 8.73 -21.26
C PRO A 62 4.28 8.92 -21.00
N PHE A 63 4.99 7.83 -20.72
CA PHE A 63 6.44 7.82 -20.55
C PHE A 63 7.07 6.61 -21.25
N LYS A 64 8.35 6.72 -21.58
CA LYS A 64 9.12 5.68 -22.27
C LYS A 64 10.48 5.52 -21.59
N LEU A 65 10.83 4.31 -21.23
CA LEU A 65 12.14 3.93 -20.70
C LEU A 65 12.36 2.43 -20.94
N GLU A 66 13.53 1.94 -20.69
CA GLU A 66 13.87 0.52 -20.75
C GLU A 66 13.96 -0.04 -19.33
N CYS A 67 13.31 -1.18 -19.08
CA CYS A 67 13.34 -1.88 -17.81
C CYS A 67 12.95 -3.35 -17.97
N ASP A 68 13.36 -4.17 -17.01
CA ASP A 68 13.08 -5.61 -16.97
C ASP A 68 11.81 -5.94 -16.18
N GLN A 69 11.54 -5.14 -15.14
CA GLN A 69 10.36 -5.30 -14.30
C GLN A 69 9.73 -3.95 -13.96
N ILE A 70 8.42 -3.95 -13.72
CA ILE A 70 7.64 -2.76 -13.35
C ILE A 70 6.80 -3.07 -12.11
N TYR A 71 6.95 -2.28 -11.04
CA TYR A 71 6.03 -2.26 -9.91
C TYR A 71 5.14 -1.03 -10.00
N ASN A 72 3.86 -1.21 -10.34
CA ASN A 72 2.88 -0.13 -10.41
C ASN A 72 2.25 0.10 -9.04
N LEU A 73 2.85 1.00 -8.24
CA LEU A 73 2.38 1.35 -6.89
C LEU A 73 1.74 2.76 -6.84
N ALA A 74 1.88 3.56 -7.89
CA ALA A 74 1.40 4.94 -7.91
C ALA A 74 -0.13 5.02 -7.81
N CYS A 75 -0.62 5.45 -6.65
CA CYS A 75 -2.00 5.87 -6.42
C CYS A 75 -2.12 6.49 -5.03
N PRO A 76 -2.89 7.58 -4.83
CA PRO A 76 -3.30 7.99 -3.49
C PRO A 76 -4.08 6.85 -2.82
N ALA A 77 -3.63 6.39 -1.65
CA ALA A 77 -4.15 5.17 -1.02
C ALA A 77 -4.77 5.41 0.36
N SER A 78 -4.89 6.65 0.80
CA SER A 78 -5.58 6.98 2.05
C SER A 78 -6.82 7.85 1.79
N PRO A 79 -7.88 7.73 2.61
CA PRO A 79 -9.15 8.45 2.41
C PRO A 79 -8.98 9.96 2.24
N VAL A 80 -8.15 10.58 3.06
CA VAL A 80 -7.87 12.02 3.00
C VAL A 80 -7.33 12.45 1.63
N HIS A 81 -6.42 11.66 1.05
CA HIS A 81 -5.77 12.01 -0.21
C HIS A 81 -6.61 11.62 -1.43
N TYR A 82 -7.18 10.40 -1.47
CA TYR A 82 -7.93 9.99 -2.66
C TYR A 82 -9.27 10.71 -2.81
N GLN A 83 -9.87 11.18 -1.70
CA GLN A 83 -11.09 11.99 -1.74
C GLN A 83 -10.82 13.47 -2.05
N TYR A 84 -9.65 13.99 -1.66
CA TYR A 84 -9.26 15.38 -1.95
C TYR A 84 -9.28 15.69 -3.45
N ASN A 85 -8.81 14.77 -4.28
CA ASN A 85 -8.90 14.87 -5.74
C ASN A 85 -9.33 13.53 -6.35
N ALA A 86 -10.63 13.23 -6.22
CA ALA A 86 -11.23 11.97 -6.65
C ALA A 86 -11.03 11.69 -8.15
N ILE A 87 -11.16 12.73 -9.00
CA ILE A 87 -10.94 12.60 -10.44
C ILE A 87 -9.49 12.25 -10.75
N LYS A 88 -8.53 12.85 -10.07
CA LYS A 88 -7.12 12.54 -10.22
C LYS A 88 -6.83 11.11 -9.77
N THR A 89 -7.44 10.67 -8.68
CA THR A 89 -7.27 9.31 -8.13
C THR A 89 -7.69 8.24 -9.15
N ILE A 90 -8.88 8.37 -9.73
CA ILE A 90 -9.34 7.40 -10.74
C ILE A 90 -8.49 7.45 -12.01
N LYS A 91 -8.08 8.66 -12.45
CA LYS A 91 -7.15 8.80 -13.58
C LYS A 91 -5.81 8.10 -13.30
N THR A 92 -5.24 8.27 -12.11
CA THR A 92 -3.98 7.61 -11.73
C THR A 92 -4.13 6.09 -11.77
N SER A 93 -5.22 5.55 -11.23
CA SER A 93 -5.48 4.10 -11.25
C SER A 93 -5.65 3.55 -12.67
N VAL A 94 -6.39 4.25 -13.53
CA VAL A 94 -6.77 3.74 -14.86
C VAL A 94 -5.74 4.11 -15.94
N MET A 95 -5.44 5.40 -16.10
CA MET A 95 -4.47 5.86 -17.12
C MET A 95 -3.05 5.45 -16.76
N GLY A 96 -2.68 5.52 -15.46
CA GLY A 96 -1.40 5.03 -14.99
C GLY A 96 -1.22 3.53 -15.28
N ALA A 97 -2.26 2.72 -15.04
CA ALA A 97 -2.23 1.30 -15.41
C ALA A 97 -2.06 1.10 -16.92
N ILE A 98 -2.80 1.85 -17.77
CA ILE A 98 -2.69 1.76 -19.23
C ILE A 98 -1.27 2.12 -19.68
N ASN A 99 -0.67 3.20 -19.16
CA ASN A 99 0.67 3.64 -19.53
C ASN A 99 1.73 2.61 -19.09
N CYS A 100 1.63 2.08 -17.87
CA CYS A 100 2.54 1.04 -17.38
C CYS A 100 2.42 -0.27 -18.17
N LEU A 101 1.20 -0.70 -18.50
CA LEU A 101 0.95 -1.91 -19.31
C LEU A 101 1.42 -1.73 -20.75
N GLY A 102 1.22 -0.53 -21.32
CA GLY A 102 1.76 -0.18 -22.64
C GLY A 102 3.29 -0.22 -22.67
N LEU A 103 3.95 0.28 -21.62
CA LEU A 103 5.38 0.17 -21.44
C LEU A 103 5.82 -1.29 -21.29
N ALA A 104 5.19 -2.07 -20.40
CA ALA A 104 5.50 -3.47 -20.17
C ALA A 104 5.42 -4.29 -21.46
N LYS A 105 4.36 -4.09 -22.25
CA LYS A 105 4.20 -4.71 -23.58
C LYS A 105 5.34 -4.33 -24.53
N ARG A 106 5.74 -3.06 -24.56
CA ARG A 106 6.78 -2.54 -25.48
C ARG A 106 8.15 -3.14 -25.18
N VAL A 107 8.52 -3.21 -23.88
CA VAL A 107 9.86 -3.66 -23.46
C VAL A 107 9.90 -5.14 -23.04
N ASN A 108 8.77 -5.85 -23.14
CA ASN A 108 8.59 -7.23 -22.68
C ASN A 108 8.94 -7.42 -21.20
N ALA A 109 8.58 -6.44 -20.36
CA ALA A 109 8.80 -6.48 -18.92
C ALA A 109 7.67 -7.20 -18.21
N ARG A 110 7.99 -7.90 -17.11
CA ARG A 110 6.97 -8.34 -16.14
C ARG A 110 6.46 -7.16 -15.35
N ILE A 111 5.15 -7.11 -15.09
CA ILE A 111 4.53 -6.00 -14.37
C ILE A 111 3.68 -6.45 -13.19
N PHE A 112 3.91 -5.80 -12.04
CA PHE A 112 3.15 -5.99 -10.80
C PHE A 112 2.16 -4.84 -10.60
N GLN A 113 0.90 -5.17 -10.26
CA GLN A 113 -0.13 -4.23 -9.87
C GLN A 113 -0.36 -4.27 -8.36
N ALA A 114 -0.11 -3.16 -7.70
CA ALA A 114 -0.59 -2.93 -6.34
C ALA A 114 -2.10 -2.66 -6.38
N SER A 115 -2.89 -3.73 -6.30
CA SER A 115 -4.32 -3.66 -6.02
C SER A 115 -4.55 -3.54 -4.51
N THR A 116 -5.78 -3.69 -4.06
CA THR A 116 -6.16 -3.40 -2.68
C THR A 116 -7.28 -4.32 -2.20
N SER A 117 -7.39 -4.52 -0.89
CA SER A 117 -8.56 -5.15 -0.28
C SER A 117 -9.85 -4.35 -0.48
N GLU A 118 -9.76 -3.07 -0.85
CA GLU A 118 -10.93 -2.23 -1.11
C GLU A 118 -11.74 -2.71 -2.33
N VAL A 119 -11.17 -3.54 -3.22
CA VAL A 119 -11.91 -4.20 -4.31
C VAL A 119 -13.02 -5.12 -3.81
N TYR A 120 -12.96 -5.52 -2.53
CA TYR A 120 -14.00 -6.31 -1.87
C TYR A 120 -15.16 -5.47 -1.33
N GLY A 121 -15.03 -4.16 -1.22
CA GLY A 121 -16.05 -3.25 -0.68
C GLY A 121 -16.42 -3.52 0.76
N ASP A 122 -17.73 -3.48 1.10
CA ASP A 122 -18.27 -3.97 2.38
C ASP A 122 -18.58 -5.46 2.25
N PRO A 123 -17.65 -6.35 2.66
CA PRO A 123 -17.72 -7.75 2.28
C PRO A 123 -18.78 -8.51 3.08
N SER A 124 -19.53 -9.37 2.40
CA SER A 124 -20.44 -10.36 3.00
C SER A 124 -19.76 -11.70 3.33
N VAL A 125 -18.48 -11.84 2.97
CA VAL A 125 -17.64 -13.04 3.19
C VAL A 125 -16.46 -12.67 4.08
N HIS A 126 -16.18 -13.49 5.09
CA HIS A 126 -15.12 -13.24 6.07
C HIS A 126 -14.47 -14.57 6.50
N PRO A 127 -13.12 -14.71 6.46
CA PRO A 127 -12.17 -13.81 5.77
C PRO A 127 -12.41 -13.74 4.25
N GLN A 128 -11.85 -12.71 3.57
CA GLN A 128 -12.07 -12.49 2.15
C GLN A 128 -11.11 -13.36 1.30
N PRO A 129 -11.59 -14.36 0.54
CA PRO A 129 -10.79 -15.11 -0.42
C PRO A 129 -10.75 -14.38 -1.77
N GLU A 130 -9.74 -14.66 -2.60
CA GLU A 130 -9.59 -14.03 -3.92
C GLU A 130 -10.75 -14.31 -4.88
N ALA A 131 -11.45 -15.43 -4.71
CA ALA A 131 -12.61 -15.80 -5.52
C ALA A 131 -13.86 -14.96 -5.21
N TYR A 132 -13.87 -14.20 -4.12
CA TYR A 132 -14.97 -13.30 -3.79
C TYR A 132 -14.92 -12.02 -4.64
N TRP A 133 -15.97 -11.73 -5.38
CA TRP A 133 -16.01 -10.61 -6.33
C TRP A 133 -16.22 -9.23 -5.67
N GLY A 134 -16.62 -9.24 -4.41
CA GLY A 134 -16.80 -8.02 -3.65
C GLY A 134 -18.23 -7.47 -3.68
N ASN A 135 -18.43 -6.45 -2.84
CA ASN A 135 -19.67 -5.68 -2.72
C ASN A 135 -19.28 -4.19 -2.61
N VAL A 136 -18.94 -3.59 -3.74
CA VAL A 136 -18.47 -2.19 -3.83
C VAL A 136 -19.64 -1.28 -4.16
N ASN A 137 -19.72 -0.12 -3.49
CA ASN A 137 -20.64 0.95 -3.87
C ASN A 137 -20.04 1.74 -5.07
N PRO A 138 -20.56 1.61 -6.30
CA PRO A 138 -19.94 2.20 -7.51
C PRO A 138 -20.09 3.73 -7.59
N VAL A 139 -20.93 4.33 -6.76
CA VAL A 139 -21.21 5.77 -6.73
C VAL A 139 -20.94 6.42 -5.38
N GLY A 140 -20.35 5.68 -4.43
CA GLY A 140 -20.00 6.17 -3.11
C GLY A 140 -18.80 7.11 -3.11
N ILE A 141 -18.55 7.75 -1.99
CA ILE A 141 -17.44 8.70 -1.81
C ILE A 141 -16.05 8.04 -1.98
N ARG A 142 -15.95 6.71 -1.81
CA ARG A 142 -14.73 5.92 -1.96
C ARG A 142 -14.54 5.34 -3.37
N SER A 143 -15.56 5.40 -4.24
CA SER A 143 -15.59 4.73 -5.56
C SER A 143 -14.44 5.14 -6.47
N CYS A 144 -13.93 6.37 -6.36
CA CYS A 144 -12.79 6.84 -7.16
C CYS A 144 -11.53 5.97 -6.94
N TYR A 145 -11.37 5.43 -5.75
CA TYR A 145 -10.28 4.50 -5.40
C TYR A 145 -10.69 3.05 -5.68
N ASP A 146 -11.81 2.63 -5.11
CA ASP A 146 -12.27 1.24 -5.14
C ASP A 146 -12.50 0.77 -6.58
N GLU A 147 -13.32 1.48 -7.36
CA GLU A 147 -13.58 1.17 -8.78
C GLU A 147 -12.37 1.45 -9.67
N GLY A 148 -11.55 2.45 -9.34
CA GLY A 148 -10.30 2.68 -10.04
C GLY A 148 -9.36 1.49 -9.97
N LYS A 149 -9.22 0.86 -8.79
CA LYS A 149 -8.41 -0.34 -8.59
C LYS A 149 -9.04 -1.59 -9.24
N ARG A 150 -10.37 -1.74 -9.18
CA ARG A 150 -11.10 -2.81 -9.89
C ARG A 150 -10.90 -2.72 -11.40
N CYS A 151 -11.01 -1.52 -11.97
CA CYS A 151 -10.74 -1.26 -13.39
C CYS A 151 -9.28 -1.60 -13.75
N ALA A 152 -8.32 -1.25 -12.90
CA ALA A 152 -6.92 -1.60 -13.11
C ALA A 152 -6.70 -3.12 -13.13
N GLU A 153 -7.31 -3.90 -12.23
CA GLU A 153 -7.27 -5.37 -12.28
C GLU A 153 -7.80 -5.91 -13.62
N THR A 154 -8.93 -5.36 -14.10
CA THR A 154 -9.50 -5.74 -15.40
C THR A 154 -8.53 -5.45 -16.54
N LEU A 155 -7.94 -4.26 -16.59
CA LEU A 155 -6.96 -3.88 -17.61
C LEU A 155 -5.75 -4.83 -17.60
N PHE A 156 -5.20 -5.17 -16.43
CA PHE A 156 -4.08 -6.09 -16.31
C PHE A 156 -4.43 -7.47 -16.87
N MET A 157 -5.61 -8.01 -16.52
CA MET A 157 -6.07 -9.30 -17.05
C MET A 157 -6.30 -9.28 -18.55
N ASP A 158 -6.82 -8.19 -19.11
CA ASP A 158 -7.07 -8.09 -20.54
C ASP A 158 -5.77 -7.91 -21.34
N TYR A 159 -4.81 -7.13 -20.84
CA TYR A 159 -3.47 -7.07 -21.44
C TYR A 159 -2.76 -8.42 -21.41
N HIS A 160 -2.92 -9.18 -20.31
CA HIS A 160 -2.42 -10.56 -20.24
C HIS A 160 -3.07 -11.45 -21.30
N ARG A 161 -4.41 -11.51 -21.37
CA ARG A 161 -5.16 -12.37 -22.28
C ARG A 161 -4.96 -12.02 -23.75
N GLN A 162 -4.96 -10.74 -24.08
CA GLN A 162 -4.93 -10.26 -25.46
C GLN A 162 -3.53 -10.03 -26.00
N ASN A 163 -2.58 -9.65 -25.15
CA ASN A 163 -1.24 -9.24 -25.55
C ASN A 163 -0.12 -10.09 -24.97
N GLY A 164 -0.43 -11.07 -24.10
CA GLY A 164 0.58 -11.92 -23.48
C GLY A 164 1.48 -11.20 -22.46
N VAL A 165 1.08 -10.03 -21.96
CA VAL A 165 1.87 -9.32 -20.95
C VAL A 165 1.96 -10.18 -19.68
N ASP A 166 3.16 -10.34 -19.14
CA ASP A 166 3.41 -11.10 -17.91
C ASP A 166 3.07 -10.25 -16.68
N VAL A 167 1.88 -10.43 -16.14
CA VAL A 167 1.33 -9.59 -15.07
C VAL A 167 1.26 -10.32 -13.71
N ARG A 168 1.34 -9.55 -12.63
CA ARG A 168 1.11 -9.99 -11.24
C ARG A 168 0.13 -9.02 -10.58
N ILE A 169 -0.95 -9.52 -9.99
CA ILE A 169 -1.96 -8.70 -9.32
C ILE A 169 -2.00 -9.07 -7.84
N ALA A 170 -1.59 -8.14 -6.96
CA ALA A 170 -1.63 -8.32 -5.51
C ALA A 170 -2.73 -7.46 -4.88
N ARG A 171 -3.64 -8.06 -4.11
CA ARG A 171 -4.62 -7.36 -3.28
C ARG A 171 -4.04 -7.13 -1.90
N ILE A 172 -3.64 -5.89 -1.65
CA ILE A 172 -2.94 -5.46 -0.44
C ILE A 172 -3.96 -5.13 0.64
N PHE A 173 -3.79 -5.71 1.81
CA PHE A 173 -4.56 -5.38 3.01
C PHE A 173 -3.87 -4.29 3.83
N ASN A 174 -4.52 -3.82 4.91
CA ASN A 174 -4.01 -2.70 5.70
C ASN A 174 -2.56 -2.93 6.11
N THR A 175 -1.71 -1.97 5.78
CA THR A 175 -0.27 -2.04 6.01
C THR A 175 0.19 -0.83 6.79
N TYR A 176 1.16 -1.03 7.68
CA TYR A 176 1.76 0.02 8.50
C TYR A 176 3.29 -0.14 8.57
N GLY A 177 3.97 0.93 8.94
CA GLY A 177 5.43 0.93 9.08
C GLY A 177 6.03 2.33 9.02
N PRO A 178 7.37 2.45 9.11
CA PRO A 178 8.09 3.69 8.85
C PRO A 178 7.77 4.25 7.44
N ASN A 179 8.03 5.53 7.22
CA ASN A 179 7.73 6.27 5.97
C ASN A 179 6.24 6.48 5.66
N MET A 180 5.31 6.07 6.55
CA MET A 180 3.92 6.53 6.45
C MET A 180 3.84 8.04 6.68
N CYS A 181 2.88 8.68 6.02
CA CYS A 181 2.59 10.09 6.27
C CYS A 181 1.85 10.25 7.61
N PRO A 182 2.29 11.15 8.51
CA PRO A 182 1.66 11.36 9.81
C PRO A 182 0.23 11.88 9.74
N GLY A 183 -0.14 12.57 8.64
CA GLY A 183 -1.46 13.17 8.42
C GLY A 183 -2.34 12.44 7.41
N ASP A 184 -2.06 11.18 7.08
CA ASP A 184 -2.80 10.48 6.03
C ASP A 184 -4.15 9.88 6.45
N GLY A 185 -4.52 10.03 7.71
CA GLY A 185 -5.83 9.60 8.23
C GLY A 185 -5.94 8.10 8.51
N ARG A 186 -4.89 7.30 8.31
CA ARG A 186 -4.91 5.88 8.66
C ARG A 186 -4.77 5.66 10.16
N VAL A 187 -5.47 4.67 10.69
CA VAL A 187 -5.63 4.48 12.14
C VAL A 187 -4.30 4.32 12.89
N VAL A 188 -3.35 3.54 12.37
CA VAL A 188 -2.06 3.29 13.05
C VAL A 188 -1.24 4.57 13.15
N SER A 189 -1.08 5.32 12.05
CA SER A 189 -0.35 6.59 12.04
C SER A 189 -1.03 7.63 12.92
N ASN A 190 -2.37 7.75 12.84
CA ASN A 190 -3.13 8.70 13.66
C ASN A 190 -2.93 8.45 15.15
N PHE A 191 -3.10 7.21 15.60
CA PHE A 191 -2.97 6.87 17.03
C PHE A 191 -1.55 7.12 17.55
N ILE A 192 -0.53 6.75 16.77
CA ILE A 192 0.87 6.99 17.15
C ILE A 192 1.14 8.49 17.25
N VAL A 193 0.72 9.27 16.26
CA VAL A 193 0.94 10.73 16.24
C VAL A 193 0.19 11.42 17.39
N GLN A 194 -1.06 11.03 17.63
CA GLN A 194 -1.85 11.56 18.76
C GLN A 194 -1.18 11.24 20.10
N ALA A 195 -0.78 9.98 20.31
CA ALA A 195 -0.12 9.56 21.54
C ALA A 195 1.21 10.28 21.78
N LEU A 196 2.07 10.41 20.76
CA LEU A 196 3.37 11.10 20.86
C LEU A 196 3.22 12.59 21.10
N LYS A 197 2.14 13.23 20.61
CA LYS A 197 1.81 14.63 20.87
C LYS A 197 1.09 14.88 22.20
N GLY A 198 0.75 13.82 22.94
CA GLY A 198 -0.05 13.92 24.17
C GLY A 198 -1.50 14.35 23.93
N LEU A 199 -2.01 14.17 22.71
CA LEU A 199 -3.40 14.42 22.35
C LEU A 199 -4.25 13.18 22.66
N ASP A 200 -5.55 13.39 22.88
CA ASP A 200 -6.47 12.26 23.06
C ASP A 200 -6.56 11.41 21.78
N ILE A 201 -6.63 10.10 21.93
CA ILE A 201 -6.75 9.16 20.82
C ILE A 201 -8.21 9.06 20.40
N THR A 202 -8.48 9.38 19.14
CA THR A 202 -9.84 9.39 18.58
C THR A 202 -10.22 8.01 18.03
N VAL A 203 -11.12 7.31 18.69
CA VAL A 203 -11.69 6.05 18.25
C VAL A 203 -13.09 6.30 17.67
N TYR A 204 -13.31 5.88 16.43
CA TYR A 204 -14.62 5.99 15.80
C TYR A 204 -15.53 4.84 16.23
N GLY A 205 -16.77 5.16 16.66
CA GLY A 205 -17.70 4.20 17.26
C GLY A 205 -17.18 3.66 18.59
N GLU A 206 -17.59 2.44 18.95
CA GLU A 206 -17.18 1.77 20.19
C GLU A 206 -15.79 1.12 20.12
N GLY A 207 -15.13 1.17 18.96
CA GLY A 207 -13.79 0.58 18.76
C GLY A 207 -13.75 -0.95 18.71
N GLN A 208 -14.92 -1.62 18.68
CA GLN A 208 -15.02 -3.09 18.63
C GLN A 208 -14.85 -3.66 17.21
N GLN A 209 -14.88 -2.80 16.18
CA GLN A 209 -14.59 -3.22 14.81
C GLN A 209 -13.16 -3.73 14.70
N THR A 210 -13.00 -4.87 14.01
CA THR A 210 -11.69 -5.50 13.83
C THR A 210 -11.01 -5.08 12.53
N ARG A 211 -9.69 -5.03 12.57
CA ARG A 211 -8.81 -4.85 11.41
C ARG A 211 -7.59 -5.74 11.56
N SER A 212 -7.08 -6.17 10.44
CA SER A 212 -5.78 -6.85 10.36
C SER A 212 -4.72 -5.86 9.83
N PHE A 213 -3.51 -5.94 10.39
CA PHE A 213 -2.43 -5.01 10.05
C PHE A 213 -1.17 -5.79 9.69
N CYS A 214 -0.66 -5.58 8.48
CA CYS A 214 0.58 -6.17 7.99
C CYS A 214 1.73 -5.17 8.14
N TYR A 215 2.85 -5.61 8.68
CA TYR A 215 4.05 -4.78 8.73
C TYR A 215 4.67 -4.65 7.34
N CYS A 216 5.24 -3.48 7.01
CA CYS A 216 5.69 -3.17 5.65
C CYS A 216 6.75 -4.15 5.12
N ASP A 217 7.69 -4.62 5.97
CA ASP A 217 8.74 -5.53 5.51
C ASP A 217 8.18 -6.90 5.10
N ASP A 218 7.16 -7.43 5.81
CA ASP A 218 6.44 -8.64 5.39
C ASP A 218 5.79 -8.43 4.02
N LEU A 219 5.16 -7.26 3.83
CA LEU A 219 4.49 -6.95 2.58
C LEU A 219 5.48 -6.85 1.42
N ILE A 220 6.62 -6.19 1.60
CA ILE A 220 7.68 -6.08 0.58
C ILE A 220 8.25 -7.45 0.22
N GLU A 221 8.49 -8.32 1.21
CA GLU A 221 8.89 -9.71 0.95
C GLU A 221 7.84 -10.43 0.07
N GLY A 222 6.56 -10.25 0.38
CA GLY A 222 5.45 -10.78 -0.43
C GLY A 222 5.45 -10.28 -1.88
N PHE A 223 5.72 -8.98 -2.09
CA PHE A 223 5.80 -8.38 -3.42
C PHE A 223 6.93 -8.99 -4.24
N VAL A 224 8.13 -9.07 -3.67
CA VAL A 224 9.32 -9.59 -4.35
C VAL A 224 9.15 -11.07 -4.66
N ARG A 225 8.63 -11.86 -3.73
CA ARG A 225 8.32 -13.28 -3.99
C ARG A 225 7.31 -13.43 -5.12
N PHE A 226 6.25 -12.63 -5.13
CA PHE A 226 5.23 -12.71 -6.15
C PHE A 226 5.72 -12.23 -7.52
N MET A 227 6.52 -11.17 -7.56
CA MET A 227 7.14 -10.71 -8.80
C MET A 227 8.04 -11.79 -9.43
N ASN A 228 8.79 -12.53 -8.61
CA ASN A 228 9.73 -13.53 -9.08
C ASN A 228 9.13 -14.94 -9.24
N GLN A 229 7.88 -15.14 -8.85
CA GLN A 229 7.16 -16.40 -9.02
C GLN A 229 6.80 -16.63 -10.50
N GLY A 230 6.88 -17.92 -10.97
CA GLY A 230 6.86 -18.24 -12.39
C GLY A 230 5.56 -17.95 -13.13
N GLU A 231 4.44 -18.63 -12.77
CA GLU A 231 3.27 -18.71 -13.67
C GLU A 231 2.01 -18.03 -13.14
N THR A 232 1.91 -17.74 -11.85
CA THR A 232 0.66 -17.23 -11.27
C THR A 232 0.48 -15.75 -11.54
N VAL A 233 -0.60 -15.43 -12.24
CA VAL A 233 -1.01 -14.05 -12.54
C VAL A 233 -1.65 -13.35 -11.32
N GLY A 234 -2.39 -14.09 -10.51
CA GLY A 234 -3.21 -13.59 -9.41
C GLY A 234 -4.68 -13.39 -9.82
N PRO A 235 -5.48 -12.62 -9.06
CA PRO A 235 -5.04 -11.88 -7.87
C PRO A 235 -4.59 -12.77 -6.72
N ILE A 236 -3.67 -12.26 -5.87
CA ILE A 236 -3.27 -12.88 -4.61
C ILE A 236 -3.42 -11.87 -3.48
N ASN A 237 -4.06 -12.29 -2.38
CA ASN A 237 -4.14 -11.50 -1.16
C ASN A 237 -2.79 -11.48 -0.43
N ILE A 238 -2.28 -10.30 -0.13
CA ILE A 238 -1.08 -10.11 0.69
C ILE A 238 -1.46 -9.24 1.89
N GLY A 239 -1.34 -9.80 3.08
CA GLY A 239 -1.71 -9.16 4.34
C GLY A 239 -1.56 -10.09 5.53
N ASN A 240 -1.74 -9.57 6.73
CA ASN A 240 -1.69 -10.35 7.96
C ASN A 240 -3.12 -10.78 8.36
N PRO A 241 -3.41 -12.08 8.54
CA PRO A 241 -4.74 -12.53 8.94
C PRO A 241 -5.06 -12.33 10.44
N SER A 242 -4.09 -11.90 11.27
CA SER A 242 -4.33 -11.63 12.68
C SER A 242 -5.14 -10.35 12.85
N GLU A 243 -6.31 -10.46 13.47
CA GLU A 243 -7.22 -9.34 13.74
C GLU A 243 -6.98 -8.75 15.12
N PHE A 244 -7.17 -7.45 15.20
CA PHE A 244 -7.20 -6.67 16.45
C PHE A 244 -8.38 -5.72 16.41
N THR A 245 -9.00 -5.45 17.54
CA THR A 245 -9.98 -4.37 17.65
C THR A 245 -9.26 -3.02 17.58
N ILE A 246 -9.97 -2.00 17.12
CA ILE A 246 -9.42 -0.63 17.09
C ILE A 246 -9.10 -0.17 18.52
N LEU A 247 -9.88 -0.61 19.51
CA LEU A 247 -9.63 -0.30 20.92
C LEU A 247 -8.33 -0.95 21.43
N GLU A 248 -8.08 -2.24 21.14
CA GLU A 248 -6.83 -2.93 21.48
C GLU A 248 -5.61 -2.24 20.87
N LEU A 249 -5.72 -1.77 19.62
CA LEU A 249 -4.66 -1.01 18.97
C LEU A 249 -4.37 0.31 19.71
N ALA A 250 -5.44 1.05 20.09
CA ALA A 250 -5.28 2.33 20.82
C ALA A 250 -4.60 2.12 22.18
N GLU A 251 -5.04 1.15 22.96
CA GLU A 251 -4.45 0.80 24.27
C GLU A 251 -2.97 0.40 24.11
N LYS A 252 -2.68 -0.41 23.10
CA LYS A 252 -1.31 -0.86 22.79
C LYS A 252 -0.39 0.31 22.44
N VAL A 253 -0.85 1.26 21.62
CA VAL A 253 -0.08 2.45 21.24
C VAL A 253 0.17 3.33 22.46
N ILE A 254 -0.85 3.61 23.31
CA ILE A 254 -0.67 4.36 24.56
C ILE A 254 0.41 3.72 25.44
N LYS A 255 0.31 2.41 25.64
CA LYS A 255 1.26 1.66 26.47
C LYS A 255 2.69 1.74 25.91
N MET A 256 2.85 1.55 24.60
CA MET A 256 4.17 1.51 23.96
C MET A 256 4.84 2.87 23.86
N THR A 257 4.07 3.96 23.74
CA THR A 257 4.58 5.35 23.74
C THR A 257 4.79 5.91 25.14
N GLY A 258 4.24 5.27 26.19
CA GLY A 258 4.20 5.82 27.55
C GLY A 258 3.33 7.07 27.68
N SER A 259 2.41 7.30 26.72
CA SER A 259 1.55 8.48 26.68
C SER A 259 0.50 8.46 27.80
N GLN A 260 0.08 9.67 28.22
CA GLN A 260 -1.06 9.87 29.12
C GLN A 260 -2.36 10.21 28.38
N SER A 261 -2.38 10.02 27.05
CA SER A 261 -3.53 10.24 26.19
C SER A 261 -4.73 9.42 26.65
N LYS A 262 -5.91 10.01 26.61
CA LYS A 262 -7.17 9.31 26.84
C LYS A 262 -7.75 8.84 25.51
N ILE A 263 -8.59 7.81 25.57
CA ILE A 263 -9.38 7.38 24.40
C ILE A 263 -10.68 8.16 24.44
N ILE A 264 -11.00 8.83 23.31
CA ILE A 264 -12.28 9.52 23.10
C ILE A 264 -12.99 8.88 21.91
N HIS A 265 -14.31 8.86 21.97
CA HIS A 265 -15.15 8.22 20.96
C HIS A 265 -15.83 9.27 20.08
N GLU A 266 -15.80 9.05 18.76
CA GLU A 266 -16.48 9.89 17.76
C GLU A 266 -17.40 9.07 16.87
N THR A 267 -18.28 9.74 16.12
CA THR A 267 -19.22 9.08 15.20
C THR A 267 -18.48 8.36 14.07
N LEU A 268 -18.90 7.14 13.72
CA LEU A 268 -18.34 6.38 12.59
C LEU A 268 -18.52 7.16 11.27
N PRO A 269 -17.46 7.21 10.43
CA PRO A 269 -17.58 7.72 9.06
C PRO A 269 -18.56 6.89 8.23
N SER A 270 -19.18 7.52 7.23
CA SER A 270 -20.00 6.81 6.23
C SER A 270 -19.11 5.92 5.35
N ASP A 271 -19.66 4.79 4.90
CA ASP A 271 -19.01 3.82 3.98
C ASP A 271 -17.72 3.15 4.53
N ASP A 272 -17.49 3.13 5.86
CA ASP A 272 -16.36 2.38 6.42
C ASP A 272 -16.72 0.87 6.51
N PRO A 273 -15.93 -0.03 5.89
CA PRO A 273 -16.19 -1.46 5.94
C PRO A 273 -16.19 -2.00 7.37
N LYS A 274 -17.15 -2.88 7.71
CA LYS A 274 -17.28 -3.42 9.07
C LYS A 274 -16.15 -4.37 9.45
N GLN A 275 -15.68 -5.18 8.49
CA GLN A 275 -14.67 -6.23 8.71
C GLN A 275 -13.72 -6.29 7.52
N ARG A 276 -12.43 -6.53 7.78
CA ARG A 276 -11.42 -6.68 6.74
C ARG A 276 -10.30 -7.62 7.21
N GLN A 277 -10.33 -8.86 6.69
CA GLN A 277 -9.33 -9.90 7.01
C GLN A 277 -8.98 -10.69 5.75
N PRO A 278 -7.69 -10.80 5.38
CA PRO A 278 -7.29 -11.59 4.23
C PRO A 278 -7.39 -13.10 4.50
N ASP A 279 -7.96 -13.84 3.56
CA ASP A 279 -7.58 -15.25 3.39
C ASP A 279 -6.27 -15.28 2.60
N ILE A 280 -5.18 -15.78 3.22
CA ILE A 280 -3.84 -15.86 2.62
C ILE A 280 -3.47 -17.28 2.18
N THR A 281 -4.46 -18.16 2.02
CA THR A 281 -4.22 -19.56 1.61
C THR A 281 -3.47 -19.63 0.27
N GLN A 282 -3.80 -18.77 -0.70
CA GLN A 282 -3.10 -18.71 -1.97
C GLN A 282 -1.66 -18.19 -1.82
N ALA A 283 -1.44 -17.15 -1.02
CA ALA A 283 -0.09 -16.64 -0.76
C ALA A 283 0.82 -17.71 -0.12
N ARG A 284 0.31 -18.46 0.86
CA ARG A 284 1.04 -19.59 1.45
C ARG A 284 1.37 -20.67 0.41
N LYS A 285 0.37 -21.06 -0.39
CA LYS A 285 0.50 -22.17 -1.36
C LYS A 285 1.42 -21.80 -2.53
N VAL A 286 1.27 -20.61 -3.09
CA VAL A 286 1.91 -20.20 -4.35
C VAL A 286 3.24 -19.51 -4.10
N LEU A 287 3.34 -18.68 -3.05
CA LEU A 287 4.52 -17.87 -2.77
C LEU A 287 5.37 -18.43 -1.63
N ALA A 288 4.91 -19.47 -0.93
CA ALA A 288 5.48 -19.93 0.35
C ALA A 288 5.66 -18.74 1.32
N TRP A 289 4.68 -17.82 1.33
CA TRP A 289 4.73 -16.57 2.08
C TRP A 289 3.65 -16.50 3.15
N GLU A 290 4.03 -16.04 4.30
CA GLU A 290 3.15 -15.60 5.38
C GLU A 290 3.83 -14.48 6.17
N PRO A 291 3.05 -13.61 6.87
CA PRO A 291 3.61 -12.55 7.68
C PRO A 291 4.35 -13.13 8.89
N LYS A 292 5.49 -12.54 9.23
CA LYS A 292 6.38 -12.97 10.33
C LYS A 292 6.33 -12.03 11.52
N TYR A 293 6.06 -10.73 11.27
CA TYR A 293 6.06 -9.72 12.32
C TYR A 293 4.73 -9.69 13.05
N SER A 294 4.78 -9.79 14.38
CA SER A 294 3.65 -9.45 15.25
C SER A 294 3.39 -7.93 15.20
N LEU A 295 2.17 -7.53 15.63
CA LEU A 295 1.82 -6.11 15.73
C LEU A 295 2.80 -5.33 16.63
N ASP A 296 3.23 -5.92 17.75
CA ASP A 296 4.17 -5.29 18.69
C ASP A 296 5.57 -5.09 18.10
N GLU A 297 6.06 -6.06 17.33
CA GLU A 297 7.36 -5.97 16.65
C GLU A 297 7.37 -4.88 15.60
N GLY A 298 6.32 -4.77 14.80
CA GLY A 298 6.21 -3.74 13.76
C GLY A 298 5.89 -2.34 14.32
N LEU A 299 5.15 -2.23 15.43
CA LEU A 299 4.87 -0.94 16.05
C LEU A 299 6.12 -0.26 16.62
N LYS A 300 7.10 -1.01 17.15
CA LYS A 300 8.33 -0.43 17.71
C LYS A 300 9.07 0.46 16.73
N PRO A 301 9.51 -0.02 15.54
CA PRO A 301 10.20 0.84 14.58
C PRO A 301 9.27 1.91 13.98
N THR A 302 7.97 1.65 13.92
CA THR A 302 6.99 2.63 13.43
C THR A 302 6.85 3.81 14.40
N ILE A 303 6.73 3.55 15.69
CA ILE A 303 6.70 4.58 16.74
C ILE A 303 8.01 5.37 16.74
N ALA A 304 9.16 4.69 16.71
CA ALA A 304 10.47 5.36 16.68
C ALA A 304 10.64 6.28 15.46
N TYR A 305 10.11 5.88 14.29
CA TYR A 305 10.09 6.72 13.10
C TYR A 305 9.26 7.99 13.31
N PHE A 306 8.03 7.88 13.82
CA PHE A 306 7.17 9.03 14.04
C PHE A 306 7.71 9.95 15.14
N ASP A 307 8.28 9.40 16.21
CA ASP A 307 8.90 10.18 17.29
C ASP A 307 10.05 11.06 16.75
N LYS A 308 10.96 10.45 15.98
CA LYS A 308 12.03 11.19 15.30
C LYS A 308 11.48 12.26 14.34
N LEU A 309 10.47 11.92 13.56
CA LEU A 309 9.86 12.82 12.58
C LEU A 309 9.23 14.05 13.24
N LEU A 310 8.51 13.84 14.34
CA LEU A 310 7.87 14.92 15.09
C LEU A 310 8.90 15.80 15.81
N ALA A 311 10.00 15.22 16.29
CA ALA A 311 11.08 15.96 16.93
C ALA A 311 11.81 16.91 15.96
N THR A 312 11.88 16.58 14.65
CA THR A 312 12.51 17.43 13.62
C THR A 312 11.59 18.53 13.09
N GLY A 313 10.31 18.54 13.45
CA GLY A 313 9.32 19.49 12.94
C GLY A 313 8.90 19.25 11.48
N GLU A 314 9.35 18.17 10.88
CA GLU A 314 9.09 17.81 9.47
C GLU A 314 7.73 17.11 9.27
N SER A 315 6.66 17.65 9.85
CA SER A 315 5.32 17.04 9.82
C SER A 315 4.54 17.27 8.51
N HIS A 316 5.19 17.76 7.46
CA HIS A 316 4.58 18.01 6.14
C HIS A 316 5.29 17.27 5.01
#